data_77d12cfae4292f62b2872c6a44500b11
#
_entry.id   77d12cfae4292f62b2872c6a44500b11
#
_cell.length_a   1.000
_cell.length_b   1.000
_cell.length_c   1.000
_cell.angle_alpha   90.00
_cell.angle_beta   90.00
_cell.angle_gamma   90.00
#
_symmetry.space_group_name_H-M   'P 1'
#
loop_
_entity.id
_entity.type
_entity.pdbx_description
1 polymer ?
#
loop_
_entity_poly.entity_id
_entity_poly.type
_entity_poly.pdbx_seq_one_letter_code
_entity_poly.pdbx_strand_id
1 'polypeptide(L)'
;MYKRQLLDKAGTSASVELKNTGKSTLFARIITEGIPEQGEEKAYANGVSLAVSYVDLNGRPVNVAQLEQGTNFSAVVTVKNPSARGYNNLVLSEIFPAGWEILNTRFLNGAATDSLTAGVNYQDIRDDRVYSYIDRLPAGSQVTVKINLCAVYPGRFYLPPVYCEAMYDYLIRANTAGQEVTVF
;
A
#
# COMPACT_ATOMS: atom_id res chain seq x y z
N MET A 1 -3.32 -3.24 -40.11
CA MET A 1 -2.20 -4.15 -39.82
C MET A 1 -1.76 -3.82 -38.37
N TYR A 2 -1.83 -4.78 -37.48
CA TYR A 2 -1.40 -4.62 -36.08
C TYR A 2 0.01 -5.16 -35.95
N LYS A 3 0.93 -4.36 -35.38
CA LYS A 3 2.32 -4.78 -35.19
C LYS A 3 2.66 -4.57 -33.69
N ARG A 4 3.06 -5.63 -33.00
CA ARG A 4 3.57 -5.60 -31.63
C ARG A 4 5.06 -5.89 -31.65
N GLN A 5 5.84 -5.05 -31.03
CA GLN A 5 7.28 -5.23 -30.86
C GLN A 5 7.63 -5.13 -29.40
N LEU A 6 8.36 -6.11 -28.90
CA LEU A 6 8.97 -6.07 -27.58
C LEU A 6 10.35 -5.40 -27.73
N LEU A 7 10.58 -4.38 -26.93
CA LEU A 7 11.88 -3.71 -26.82
C LEU A 7 12.42 -4.08 -25.44
N ASP A 8 13.35 -5.02 -25.41
CA ASP A 8 14.06 -5.36 -24.17
C ASP A 8 15.22 -4.39 -24.01
N LYS A 9 15.07 -3.43 -23.09
CA LYS A 9 16.12 -2.47 -22.74
C LYS A 9 16.26 -2.38 -21.24
N ALA A 10 17.40 -2.84 -20.76
CA ALA A 10 17.86 -2.53 -19.42
C ALA A 10 18.52 -1.14 -19.42
N GLY A 11 18.08 -0.26 -18.54
CA GLY A 11 18.66 1.08 -18.39
C GLY A 11 17.64 2.15 -17.99
N THR A 12 18.12 3.28 -17.52
CA THR A 12 17.33 4.39 -16.96
C THR A 12 16.59 5.21 -18.01
N SER A 13 16.93 5.09 -19.31
CA SER A 13 16.25 5.82 -20.37
C SER A 13 16.29 5.02 -21.68
N ALA A 14 15.18 5.06 -22.43
CA ALA A 14 15.08 4.55 -23.79
C ALA A 14 14.35 5.55 -24.67
N SER A 15 14.81 5.71 -25.91
CA SER A 15 14.12 6.49 -26.93
C SER A 15 13.57 5.57 -28.01
N VAL A 16 12.34 5.83 -28.43
CA VAL A 16 11.68 5.12 -29.52
C VAL A 16 11.25 6.15 -30.57
N GLU A 17 11.75 6.01 -31.78
CA GLU A 17 11.31 6.81 -32.90
C GLU A 17 10.19 6.11 -33.66
N LEU A 18 9.07 6.80 -33.87
CA LEU A 18 7.94 6.32 -34.62
C LEU A 18 7.74 7.19 -35.84
N LYS A 19 7.89 6.60 -37.04
CA LYS A 19 7.70 7.28 -38.33
C LYS A 19 6.50 6.74 -39.05
N ASN A 20 5.52 7.57 -39.32
CA ASN A 20 4.41 7.22 -40.20
C ASN A 20 4.83 7.44 -41.69
N THR A 21 5.04 6.36 -42.41
CA THR A 21 5.37 6.41 -43.83
C THR A 21 4.15 6.22 -44.73
N GLY A 22 2.97 6.03 -44.15
CA GLY A 22 1.71 5.86 -44.87
C GLY A 22 0.89 7.16 -44.95
N LYS A 23 -0.23 7.10 -45.68
CA LYS A 23 -1.19 8.21 -45.82
C LYS A 23 -2.31 8.16 -44.76
N SER A 24 -2.42 7.06 -44.00
CA SER A 24 -3.45 6.88 -42.98
C SER A 24 -2.93 7.26 -41.62
N THR A 25 -3.82 7.57 -40.69
CA THR A 25 -3.48 7.85 -39.29
C THR A 25 -2.83 6.65 -38.63
N LEU A 26 -1.69 6.88 -37.93
CA LEU A 26 -1.00 5.90 -37.14
C LEU A 26 -1.37 6.08 -35.66
N PHE A 27 -1.89 5.03 -35.03
CA PHE A 27 -2.07 4.96 -33.59
C PHE A 27 -0.91 4.17 -32.98
N ALA A 28 -0.24 4.74 -32.01
CA ALA A 28 0.83 4.09 -31.29
C ALA A 28 0.55 4.08 -29.80
N ARG A 29 0.87 2.97 -29.14
CA ARG A 29 0.82 2.80 -27.70
C ARG A 29 2.15 2.26 -27.21
N ILE A 30 2.76 2.93 -26.27
CA ILE A 30 3.97 2.50 -25.57
C ILE A 30 3.53 2.01 -24.20
N ILE A 31 3.92 0.80 -23.85
CA ILE A 31 3.67 0.21 -22.53
C ILE A 31 5.06 -0.07 -21.96
N THR A 32 5.32 0.46 -20.76
CA THR A 32 6.53 0.17 -19.99
C THR A 32 6.14 -0.67 -18.78
N GLU A 33 6.87 -1.74 -18.55
CA GLU A 33 6.72 -2.62 -17.40
C GLU A 33 8.08 -2.78 -16.74
N GLY A 34 8.13 -2.75 -15.41
CA GLY A 34 9.36 -2.92 -14.67
C GLY A 34 9.07 -2.94 -13.16
N ILE A 35 10.06 -3.41 -12.42
CA ILE A 35 10.06 -3.34 -10.95
C ILE A 35 10.91 -2.13 -10.59
N PRO A 36 10.36 -1.11 -9.90
CA PRO A 36 11.17 0.04 -9.45
C PRO A 36 12.22 -0.43 -8.45
N GLU A 37 13.32 0.29 -8.38
CA GLU A 37 14.29 0.10 -7.31
C GLU A 37 13.66 0.50 -5.96
N GLN A 38 14.16 -0.09 -4.90
CA GLN A 38 13.68 0.20 -3.54
C GLN A 38 13.84 1.71 -3.23
N GLY A 39 12.74 2.35 -2.85
CA GLY A 39 12.67 3.79 -2.59
C GLY A 39 12.26 4.64 -3.80
N GLU A 40 12.13 4.05 -4.98
CA GLU A 40 11.63 4.75 -6.19
C GLU A 40 10.12 4.57 -6.41
N GLU A 41 9.44 3.86 -5.51
CA GLU A 41 8.00 3.64 -5.59
C GLU A 41 7.26 4.96 -5.38
N LYS A 42 6.50 5.35 -6.38
CA LYS A 42 5.68 6.57 -6.34
C LYS A 42 4.28 6.25 -5.82
N ALA A 43 3.75 7.16 -5.02
CA ALA A 43 2.35 7.07 -4.62
C ALA A 43 1.44 7.12 -5.84
N TYR A 44 0.43 6.28 -5.84
CA TYR A 44 -0.54 6.16 -6.92
C TYR A 44 -1.94 5.93 -6.36
N ALA A 45 -2.96 6.45 -7.03
CA ALA A 45 -4.36 6.22 -6.67
C ALA A 45 -5.24 6.21 -7.92
N ASN A 46 -6.05 5.16 -8.05
CA ASN A 46 -7.10 5.06 -9.06
C ASN A 46 -8.30 4.30 -8.50
N GLY A 47 -9.46 4.92 -8.47
CA GLY A 47 -10.69 4.39 -7.90
C GLY A 47 -10.77 4.49 -6.37
N VAL A 48 -9.72 4.13 -5.67
CA VAL A 48 -9.57 4.29 -4.21
C VAL A 48 -8.40 5.20 -3.88
N SER A 49 -8.40 5.77 -2.67
CA SER A 49 -7.28 6.54 -2.14
C SER A 49 -6.90 6.04 -0.76
N LEU A 50 -5.60 6.21 -0.42
CA LEU A 50 -5.03 5.86 0.87
C LEU A 50 -4.56 7.10 1.61
N ALA A 51 -4.82 7.13 2.92
CA ALA A 51 -4.18 8.04 3.86
C ALA A 51 -3.56 7.20 4.97
N VAL A 52 -2.26 7.38 5.21
CA VAL A 52 -1.51 6.67 6.25
C VAL A 52 -0.99 7.68 7.25
N SER A 53 -1.18 7.39 8.52
CA SER A 53 -0.62 8.14 9.63
C SER A 53 -0.13 7.20 10.71
N TYR A 54 0.85 7.66 11.48
CA TYR A 54 1.37 6.93 12.63
C TYR A 54 1.11 7.75 13.88
N VAL A 55 0.60 7.11 14.91
CA VAL A 55 0.20 7.78 16.15
C VAL A 55 0.69 7.01 17.37
N ASP A 56 0.97 7.73 18.47
CA ASP A 56 1.24 7.12 19.77
C ASP A 56 -0.04 6.55 20.40
N LEU A 57 0.08 5.98 21.58
CA LEU A 57 -1.05 5.41 22.33
C LEU A 57 -2.11 6.47 22.73
N ASN A 58 -1.75 7.77 22.71
CA ASN A 58 -2.63 8.89 23.00
C ASN A 58 -3.22 9.54 21.74
N GLY A 59 -2.92 8.98 20.55
CA GLY A 59 -3.39 9.50 19.26
C GLY A 59 -2.59 10.69 18.71
N ARG A 60 -1.41 11.01 19.30
CA ARG A 60 -0.54 12.08 18.80
C ARG A 60 0.33 11.57 17.65
N PRO A 61 0.60 12.40 16.63
CA PRO A 61 1.45 12.01 15.50
C PRO A 61 2.84 11.57 15.95
N VAL A 62 3.34 10.50 15.33
CA VAL A 62 4.68 9.95 15.56
C VAL A 62 5.48 10.07 14.27
N ASN A 63 6.71 10.55 14.36
CA ASN A 63 7.65 10.57 13.24
C ASN A 63 8.34 9.21 13.14
N VAL A 64 7.89 8.36 12.22
CA VAL A 64 8.45 7.02 12.03
C VAL A 64 9.80 6.97 11.32
N ALA A 65 10.26 8.09 10.74
CA ALA A 65 11.59 8.14 10.15
C ALA A 65 12.69 7.92 11.19
N GLN A 66 12.42 8.26 12.46
CA GLN A 66 13.33 8.06 13.59
C GLN A 66 12.52 7.67 14.82
N LEU A 67 12.69 6.45 15.30
CA LEU A 67 12.02 5.90 16.47
C LEU A 67 13.05 5.48 17.52
N GLU A 68 12.75 5.77 18.78
CA GLU A 68 13.46 5.20 19.90
C GLU A 68 13.08 3.73 20.09
N GLN A 69 14.04 2.86 20.42
CA GLN A 69 13.78 1.45 20.72
C GLN A 69 12.77 1.33 21.87
N GLY A 70 11.80 0.42 21.73
CA GLY A 70 10.72 0.22 22.69
C GLY A 70 9.52 1.14 22.49
N THR A 71 9.54 2.04 21.51
CA THR A 71 8.40 2.91 21.22
C THR A 71 7.21 2.09 20.70
N ASN A 72 6.09 2.21 21.44
CA ASN A 72 4.80 1.68 21.02
C ASN A 72 4.01 2.73 20.24
N PHE A 73 3.49 2.37 19.09
CA PHE A 73 2.71 3.26 18.23
C PHE A 73 1.73 2.46 17.37
N SER A 74 0.93 3.13 16.58
CA SER A 74 -0.03 2.49 15.69
C SER A 74 0.07 3.06 14.29
N ALA A 75 0.05 2.20 13.28
CA ALA A 75 -0.27 2.57 11.92
C ALA A 75 -1.79 2.72 11.80
N VAL A 76 -2.24 3.85 11.27
CA VAL A 76 -3.66 4.14 10.99
C VAL A 76 -3.79 4.37 9.50
N VAL A 77 -4.44 3.44 8.81
CA VAL A 77 -4.63 3.49 7.37
C VAL A 77 -6.10 3.67 7.05
N THR A 78 -6.41 4.72 6.32
CA THR A 78 -7.77 4.98 5.83
C THR A 78 -7.83 4.72 4.33
N VAL A 79 -8.67 3.76 3.94
CA VAL A 79 -9.04 3.47 2.55
C VAL A 79 -10.34 4.21 2.25
N LYS A 80 -10.32 5.12 1.28
CA LYS A 80 -11.50 5.90 0.88
C LYS A 80 -11.89 5.59 -0.56
N ASN A 81 -13.18 5.41 -0.79
CA ASN A 81 -13.77 5.36 -2.10
C ASN A 81 -14.38 6.72 -2.48
N PRO A 82 -13.69 7.57 -3.27
CA PRO A 82 -14.22 8.88 -3.67
C PRO A 82 -15.23 8.81 -4.83
N SER A 83 -15.45 7.61 -5.40
CA SER A 83 -16.29 7.45 -6.59
C SER A 83 -17.79 7.37 -6.28
N ALA A 84 -18.61 7.52 -7.31
CA ALA A 84 -20.06 7.37 -7.22
C ALA A 84 -20.55 5.90 -7.22
N ARG A 85 -19.62 4.93 -7.37
CA ARG A 85 -19.93 3.48 -7.36
C ARG A 85 -19.22 2.78 -6.21
N GLY A 86 -19.81 1.70 -5.70
CA GLY A 86 -19.15 0.83 -4.72
C GLY A 86 -18.11 -0.05 -5.38
N TYR A 87 -17.10 -0.47 -4.60
CA TYR A 87 -16.11 -1.47 -4.97
C TYR A 87 -16.24 -2.70 -4.07
N ASN A 88 -15.89 -3.86 -4.60
CA ASN A 88 -15.97 -5.13 -3.87
C ASN A 88 -14.61 -5.83 -3.87
N ASN A 89 -14.42 -6.70 -2.87
CA ASN A 89 -13.25 -7.57 -2.74
C ASN A 89 -11.93 -6.79 -2.79
N LEU A 90 -11.80 -5.78 -1.91
CA LEU A 90 -10.57 -5.05 -1.73
C LEU A 90 -9.68 -5.76 -0.72
N VAL A 91 -8.38 -5.72 -0.96
CA VAL A 91 -7.36 -6.11 0.01
C VAL A 91 -6.46 -4.91 0.31
N LEU A 92 -6.32 -4.61 1.59
CA LEU A 92 -5.33 -3.68 2.11
C LEU A 92 -4.14 -4.49 2.60
N SER A 93 -2.96 -4.21 2.07
CA SER A 93 -1.70 -4.85 2.40
C SER A 93 -0.78 -3.86 3.09
N GLU A 94 -0.42 -4.18 4.33
CA GLU A 94 0.49 -3.42 5.17
C GLU A 94 1.68 -4.29 5.51
N ILE A 95 2.87 -3.97 4.99
CA ILE A 95 4.12 -4.66 5.26
C ILE A 95 4.98 -3.74 6.11
N PHE A 96 5.53 -4.27 7.20
CA PHE A 96 6.30 -3.49 8.15
C PHE A 96 7.79 -3.83 8.11
N PRO A 97 8.68 -2.89 8.47
CA PRO A 97 10.11 -3.13 8.54
C PRO A 97 10.47 -4.23 9.55
N ALA A 98 11.53 -4.97 9.30
CA ALA A 98 12.00 -6.02 10.22
C ALA A 98 12.42 -5.50 11.62
N GLY A 99 12.60 -4.17 11.77
CA GLY A 99 12.88 -3.54 13.06
C GLY A 99 11.62 -3.33 13.92
N TRP A 100 10.43 -3.56 13.37
CA TRP A 100 9.16 -3.39 14.08
C TRP A 100 8.47 -4.73 14.29
N GLU A 101 7.75 -4.84 15.40
CA GLU A 101 6.90 -5.99 15.70
C GLU A 101 5.43 -5.58 15.70
N ILE A 102 4.58 -6.44 15.15
CA ILE A 102 3.13 -6.28 15.18
C ILE A 102 2.62 -6.76 16.53
N LEU A 103 2.02 -5.86 17.29
CA LEU A 103 1.43 -6.18 18.59
C LEU A 103 0.03 -6.77 18.35
N ASN A 104 -0.05 -8.09 18.29
CA ASN A 104 -1.33 -8.78 18.13
C ASN A 104 -2.05 -8.88 19.48
N THR A 105 -2.94 -7.94 19.77
CA THR A 105 -3.71 -7.89 21.03
C THR A 105 -4.68 -9.07 21.19
N ARG A 106 -4.97 -9.81 20.12
CA ARG A 106 -5.83 -11.01 20.17
C ARG A 106 -5.28 -12.11 21.09
N PHE A 107 -3.96 -12.15 21.28
CA PHE A 107 -3.33 -13.12 22.17
C PHE A 107 -3.23 -12.65 23.63
N LEU A 108 -3.34 -11.35 23.88
CA LEU A 108 -3.10 -10.77 25.21
C LEU A 108 -4.36 -10.70 26.09
N ASN A 109 -5.52 -10.62 25.48
CA ASN A 109 -6.79 -10.49 26.19
C ASN A 109 -7.63 -11.72 25.90
N GLY A 110 -7.54 -12.78 26.69
CA GLY A 110 -8.33 -14.03 26.54
C GLY A 110 -9.88 -13.85 26.50
N ALA A 111 -10.36 -12.67 26.13
CA ALA A 111 -11.74 -12.32 25.87
C ALA A 111 -11.90 -11.92 24.40
N ALA A 112 -12.75 -12.63 23.71
CA ALA A 112 -13.15 -12.48 22.31
C ALA A 112 -13.86 -11.13 22.01
N THR A 113 -13.16 -10.01 22.10
CA THR A 113 -13.71 -8.69 21.75
C THR A 113 -12.77 -7.82 20.93
N ASP A 114 -11.80 -8.39 20.23
CA ASP A 114 -11.25 -7.68 19.09
C ASP A 114 -12.24 -7.80 17.92
N SER A 115 -13.28 -6.98 17.99
CA SER A 115 -14.14 -6.77 16.85
C SER A 115 -13.25 -6.23 15.73
N LEU A 116 -13.22 -6.95 14.61
CA LEU A 116 -12.62 -6.44 13.37
C LEU A 116 -13.06 -4.99 13.18
N THR A 117 -12.18 -4.14 12.71
CA THR A 117 -12.52 -2.77 12.32
C THR A 117 -13.77 -2.78 11.46
N ALA A 118 -14.71 -1.90 11.75
CA ALA A 118 -15.95 -1.80 11.00
C ALA A 118 -15.68 -1.68 9.50
N GLY A 119 -16.23 -2.59 8.71
CA GLY A 119 -16.01 -2.68 7.26
C GLY A 119 -14.86 -3.60 6.83
N VAL A 120 -14.08 -4.15 7.76
CA VAL A 120 -13.12 -5.23 7.50
C VAL A 120 -13.79 -6.56 7.81
N ASN A 121 -13.75 -7.50 6.86
CA ASN A 121 -14.40 -8.80 7.00
C ASN A 121 -13.46 -9.86 7.56
N TYR A 122 -12.18 -9.78 7.20
CA TYR A 122 -11.15 -10.72 7.64
C TYR A 122 -9.78 -10.04 7.68
N GLN A 123 -8.92 -10.46 8.61
CA GLN A 123 -7.51 -10.06 8.67
C GLN A 123 -6.63 -11.31 8.79
N ASP A 124 -5.59 -11.36 7.94
CA ASP A 124 -4.46 -12.29 8.05
C ASP A 124 -3.28 -11.51 8.63
N ILE A 125 -2.94 -11.80 9.88
CA ILE A 125 -1.85 -11.15 10.62
C ILE A 125 -0.69 -12.12 10.68
N ARG A 126 0.47 -11.68 10.16
CA ARG A 126 1.74 -12.41 10.19
C ARG A 126 2.79 -11.60 10.93
N ASP A 127 4.00 -12.13 11.04
CA ASP A 127 5.08 -11.50 11.82
C ASP A 127 5.49 -10.13 11.24
N ASP A 128 5.43 -9.98 9.90
CA ASP A 128 5.93 -8.80 9.18
C ASP A 128 4.84 -8.04 8.42
N ARG A 129 3.61 -8.53 8.39
CA ARG A 129 2.55 -7.96 7.55
C ARG A 129 1.14 -8.23 8.05
N VAL A 130 0.22 -7.37 7.61
CA VAL A 130 -1.21 -7.56 7.81
C VAL A 130 -1.93 -7.38 6.48
N TYR A 131 -2.80 -8.34 6.16
CA TYR A 131 -3.75 -8.21 5.06
C TYR A 131 -5.15 -8.02 5.65
N SER A 132 -5.79 -6.92 5.28
CA SER A 132 -7.18 -6.64 5.70
C SER A 132 -8.09 -6.73 4.47
N TYR A 133 -9.08 -7.60 4.55
CA TYR A 133 -10.03 -7.89 3.47
C TYR A 133 -11.32 -7.11 3.68
N ILE A 134 -11.75 -6.39 2.66
CA ILE A 134 -12.94 -5.54 2.65
C ILE A 134 -13.84 -6.05 1.53
N ASP A 135 -14.91 -6.78 1.88
CA ASP A 135 -15.80 -7.37 0.89
C ASP A 135 -16.53 -6.30 0.07
N ARG A 136 -16.88 -5.18 0.72
CA ARG A 136 -17.57 -4.07 0.07
C ARG A 136 -17.17 -2.72 0.65
N LEU A 137 -16.79 -1.80 -0.23
CA LEU A 137 -16.56 -0.39 0.08
C LEU A 137 -17.58 0.46 -0.72
N PRO A 138 -18.68 0.92 -0.11
CA PRO A 138 -19.71 1.70 -0.78
C PRO A 138 -19.19 3.00 -1.40
N ALA A 139 -19.96 3.58 -2.32
CA ALA A 139 -19.69 4.90 -2.88
C ALA A 139 -19.54 5.96 -1.78
N GLY A 140 -18.51 6.80 -1.87
CA GLY A 140 -18.26 7.89 -0.93
C GLY A 140 -17.86 7.47 0.48
N SER A 141 -17.74 6.15 0.77
CA SER A 141 -17.40 5.63 2.09
C SER A 141 -15.91 5.46 2.32
N GLN A 142 -15.55 5.19 3.56
CA GLN A 142 -14.17 4.87 3.96
C GLN A 142 -14.14 3.80 5.04
N VAL A 143 -13.02 3.08 5.09
CA VAL A 143 -12.67 2.13 6.16
C VAL A 143 -11.32 2.55 6.72
N THR A 144 -11.19 2.56 8.05
CA THR A 144 -9.93 2.88 8.73
C THR A 144 -9.46 1.68 9.51
N VAL A 145 -8.27 1.18 9.18
CA VAL A 145 -7.61 0.07 9.85
C VAL A 145 -6.54 0.61 10.79
N LYS A 146 -6.45 0.05 11.98
CA LYS A 146 -5.43 0.40 12.97
C LYS A 146 -4.64 -0.83 13.35
N ILE A 147 -3.31 -0.78 13.19
CA ILE A 147 -2.38 -1.86 13.56
C ILE A 147 -1.43 -1.33 14.63
N ASN A 148 -1.37 -2.02 15.76
CA ASN A 148 -0.46 -1.68 16.84
C ASN A 148 0.92 -2.27 16.59
N LEU A 149 1.97 -1.47 16.82
CA LEU A 149 3.35 -1.75 16.48
C LEU A 149 4.28 -1.39 17.64
N CYS A 150 5.43 -2.03 17.70
CA CYS A 150 6.53 -1.66 18.57
C CYS A 150 7.82 -1.60 17.76
N ALA A 151 8.63 -0.56 17.96
CA ALA A 151 9.99 -0.46 17.42
C ALA A 151 10.92 -1.28 18.31
N VAL A 152 11.33 -2.47 17.88
CA VAL A 152 12.02 -3.45 18.74
C VAL A 152 13.52 -3.52 18.45
N TYR A 153 13.91 -3.58 17.18
CA TYR A 153 15.31 -3.82 16.82
C TYR A 153 15.96 -2.55 16.28
N PRO A 154 17.09 -2.10 16.88
CA PRO A 154 17.85 -0.95 16.38
C PRO A 154 18.41 -1.23 14.98
N GLY A 155 18.41 -0.21 14.12
CA GLY A 155 18.95 -0.30 12.76
C GLY A 155 18.27 0.64 11.78
N ARG A 156 18.73 0.55 10.53
CA ARG A 156 18.10 1.22 9.39
C ARG A 156 17.33 0.20 8.60
N PHE A 157 16.10 0.52 8.28
CA PHE A 157 15.17 -0.36 7.61
C PHE A 157 14.43 0.40 6.51
N TYR A 158 13.87 -0.34 5.58
CA TYR A 158 12.95 0.19 4.60
C TYR A 158 11.52 -0.13 5.01
N LEU A 159 10.67 0.91 5.07
CA LEU A 159 9.23 0.78 5.24
C LEU A 159 8.59 0.73 3.86
N PRO A 160 8.09 -0.43 3.42
CA PRO A 160 7.47 -0.58 2.12
C PRO A 160 6.21 0.27 1.97
N PRO A 161 5.78 0.55 0.73
CA PRO A 161 4.49 1.14 0.46
C PRO A 161 3.33 0.33 1.07
N VAL A 162 2.32 1.02 1.54
CA VAL A 162 1.01 0.41 1.82
C VAL A 162 0.24 0.30 0.51
N TYR A 163 -0.35 -0.86 0.24
CA TYR A 163 -1.13 -1.13 -0.97
C TYR A 163 -2.59 -1.41 -0.64
N CYS A 164 -3.48 -0.91 -1.50
CA CYS A 164 -4.88 -1.35 -1.52
C CYS A 164 -5.29 -1.60 -2.97
N GLU A 165 -5.88 -2.75 -3.23
CA GLU A 165 -6.32 -3.11 -4.57
C GLU A 165 -7.60 -3.94 -4.55
N ALA A 166 -8.37 -3.89 -5.64
CA ALA A 166 -9.48 -4.80 -5.85
C ALA A 166 -8.95 -6.10 -6.48
N MET A 167 -9.23 -7.24 -5.84
CA MET A 167 -8.70 -8.56 -6.21
C MET A 167 -9.06 -8.97 -7.65
N TYR A 168 -10.15 -8.45 -8.20
CA TYR A 168 -10.67 -8.84 -9.52
C TYR A 168 -10.74 -7.68 -10.52
N ASP A 169 -10.27 -6.48 -10.14
CA ASP A 169 -10.20 -5.30 -11.01
C ASP A 169 -8.88 -4.55 -10.78
N TYR A 170 -7.86 -4.90 -11.54
CA TYR A 170 -6.51 -4.34 -11.42
C TYR A 170 -6.43 -2.82 -11.65
N LEU A 171 -7.48 -2.20 -12.19
CA LEU A 171 -7.55 -0.76 -12.35
C LEU A 171 -7.86 -0.04 -11.02
N ILE A 172 -8.51 -0.72 -10.08
CA ILE A 172 -8.86 -0.14 -8.77
C ILE A 172 -7.75 -0.46 -7.79
N ARG A 173 -6.86 0.50 -7.61
CA ARG A 173 -5.71 0.35 -6.71
C ARG A 173 -5.16 1.68 -6.24
N ALA A 174 -4.53 1.67 -5.08
CA ALA A 174 -3.76 2.78 -4.55
C ALA A 174 -2.55 2.26 -3.77
N ASN A 175 -1.47 3.03 -3.77
CA ASN A 175 -0.32 2.78 -2.91
C ASN A 175 0.29 4.10 -2.42
N THR A 176 0.97 4.02 -1.28
CA THR A 176 1.83 5.11 -0.80
C THR A 176 3.23 5.00 -1.44
N ALA A 177 4.09 5.97 -1.19
CA ALA A 177 5.53 5.79 -1.39
C ALA A 177 6.11 5.00 -0.22
N GLY A 178 7.21 4.28 -0.46
CA GLY A 178 8.03 3.72 0.59
C GLY A 178 8.98 4.77 1.18
N GLN A 179 9.62 4.47 2.32
CA GLN A 179 10.57 5.37 2.96
C GLN A 179 11.58 4.62 3.83
N GLU A 180 12.74 5.23 4.07
CA GLU A 180 13.67 4.73 5.07
C GLU A 180 13.18 5.10 6.48
N VAL A 181 13.42 4.19 7.43
CA VAL A 181 13.14 4.38 8.86
C VAL A 181 14.32 3.91 9.68
N THR A 182 14.54 4.55 10.81
CA THR A 182 15.63 4.20 11.75
C THR A 182 15.05 3.97 13.13
N VAL A 183 15.53 2.92 13.80
CA VAL A 183 15.30 2.65 15.23
C VAL A 183 16.64 2.79 15.94
N PHE A 184 16.73 3.57 17.02
CA PHE A 184 17.94 3.86 17.79
C PHE A 184 17.73 3.65 19.29
#